data_bb01aede8281b2d94c8902880c98b538
#
_entry.id   bb01aede8281b2d94c8902880c98b538
#
_cell.length_a   1.000
_cell.length_b   1.000
_cell.length_c   1.000
_cell.angle_alpha   90.00
_cell.angle_beta   90.00
_cell.angle_gamma   90.00
#
_symmetry.space_group_name_H-M   'P 1'
#
loop_
_entity.id
_entity.type
_entity.pdbx_description
1 polymer ?
#
loop_
_entity_poly.entity_id
_entity_poly.type
_entity_poly.pdbx_seq_one_letter_code
_entity_poly.pdbx_strand_id
1 'polypeptide(L)'
;MHEYPITLQIIKISEKYAADHPGCKIKRIHVVAGDDSGYVPDTVKLYFDEISKGTQCEGGELLIRRVRPKLRCTSCGALFERKMFSFVCPQCGGEGEPSEIGKEFYVESIEVEIGKEGETDGRNN
;
A
#
# COMPACT_ATOMS: atom_id res chain seq x y z
N MET A 1 3.33 8.05 13.03
CA MET A 1 2.79 9.28 13.62
C MET A 1 1.56 9.79 12.90
N HIS A 2 1.51 9.63 11.61
CA HIS A 2 0.40 10.20 10.85
C HIS A 2 -0.46 9.11 10.24
N GLU A 3 -0.53 7.97 10.93
CA GLU A 3 -1.22 6.81 10.37
C GLU A 3 -2.73 6.95 10.37
N TYR A 4 -3.29 7.72 11.32
CA TYR A 4 -4.74 7.88 11.35
C TYR A 4 -5.26 8.60 10.09
N PRO A 5 -4.72 9.77 9.72
CA PRO A 5 -5.22 10.44 8.52
C PRO A 5 -5.01 9.64 7.25
N ILE A 6 -3.87 8.94 7.12
CA ILE A 6 -3.62 8.17 5.90
C ILE A 6 -4.55 6.97 5.84
N THR A 7 -4.91 6.40 6.98
CA THR A 7 -5.84 5.29 7.02
C THR A 7 -7.23 5.75 6.58
N LEU A 8 -7.65 6.94 7.03
CA LEU A 8 -8.91 7.51 6.55
C LEU A 8 -8.89 7.69 5.05
N GLN A 9 -7.76 8.12 4.50
CA GLN A 9 -7.64 8.27 3.05
C GLN A 9 -7.80 6.94 2.33
N ILE A 10 -7.21 5.89 2.87
CA ILE A 10 -7.35 4.56 2.26
C ILE A 10 -8.82 4.18 2.20
N ILE A 11 -9.55 4.40 3.28
CA ILE A 11 -10.96 4.04 3.34
C ILE A 11 -11.77 4.90 2.37
N LYS A 12 -11.48 6.19 2.31
CA LYS A 12 -12.19 7.09 1.40
C LYS A 12 -11.95 6.74 -0.06
N ILE A 13 -10.71 6.41 -0.40
CA ILE A 13 -10.38 5.98 -1.75
C ILE A 13 -11.17 4.73 -2.11
N SER A 14 -11.22 3.78 -1.18
CA SER A 14 -11.91 2.52 -1.42
C SER A 14 -13.41 2.73 -1.56
N GLU A 15 -13.99 3.59 -0.73
CA GLU A 15 -15.42 3.88 -0.81
C GLU A 15 -15.75 4.59 -2.11
N LYS A 16 -14.89 5.49 -2.55
CA LYS A 16 -15.10 6.18 -3.81
C LYS A 16 -15.07 5.19 -4.97
N TYR A 17 -14.13 4.25 -4.93
CA TYR A 17 -14.07 3.22 -5.94
C TYR A 17 -15.34 2.38 -5.94
N ALA A 18 -15.85 2.06 -4.76
CA ALA A 18 -17.03 1.22 -4.63
C ALA A 18 -18.33 1.98 -4.87
N ALA A 19 -18.27 3.30 -5.03
CA ALA A 19 -19.48 4.09 -5.21
C ALA A 19 -20.26 3.68 -6.47
N ASP A 20 -19.56 3.15 -7.46
CA ASP A 20 -20.20 2.69 -8.68
C ASP A 20 -20.91 1.34 -8.50
N HIS A 21 -20.76 0.72 -7.36
CA HIS A 21 -21.35 -0.58 -7.06
C HIS A 21 -22.03 -0.53 -5.70
N PRO A 22 -23.19 0.16 -5.61
CA PRO A 22 -23.84 0.29 -4.30
C PRO A 22 -24.14 -1.08 -3.70
N GLY A 23 -23.93 -1.20 -2.42
CA GLY A 23 -24.18 -2.45 -1.71
C GLY A 23 -23.06 -3.45 -1.78
N CYS A 24 -22.02 -3.19 -2.55
CA CYS A 24 -20.90 -4.10 -2.57
C CYS A 24 -20.06 -3.94 -1.28
N LYS A 25 -19.25 -4.94 -1.02
CA LYS A 25 -18.32 -4.91 0.11
C LYS A 25 -16.91 -4.82 -0.42
N ILE A 26 -16.08 -4.10 0.29
CA ILE A 26 -14.66 -4.10 0.00
C ILE A 26 -14.08 -5.36 0.63
N LYS A 27 -13.54 -6.24 -0.20
CA LYS A 27 -13.03 -7.51 0.29
C LYS A 27 -11.57 -7.40 0.70
N ARG A 28 -10.77 -6.78 -0.14
CA ARG A 28 -9.34 -6.56 0.15
C ARG A 28 -8.89 -5.25 -0.43
N ILE A 29 -7.96 -4.62 0.27
CA ILE A 29 -7.30 -3.42 -0.21
C ILE A 29 -5.81 -3.71 -0.21
N HIS A 30 -5.18 -3.55 -1.37
CA HIS A 30 -3.75 -3.78 -1.51
C HIS A 30 -3.04 -2.45 -1.52
N VAL A 31 -2.15 -2.26 -0.55
CA VAL A 31 -1.41 -1.02 -0.36
C VAL A 31 0.07 -1.32 -0.53
N VAL A 32 0.78 -0.41 -1.16
CA VAL A 32 2.24 -0.47 -1.25
C VAL A 32 2.80 0.57 -0.30
N ALA A 33 3.71 0.13 0.57
CA ALA A 33 4.29 1.03 1.57
C ALA A 33 5.80 0.85 1.59
N GLY A 34 6.52 1.90 1.24
CA GLY A 34 7.97 1.90 1.37
C GLY A 34 8.38 1.96 2.82
N ASP A 35 9.49 1.31 3.14
CA ASP A 35 10.00 1.31 4.51
C ASP A 35 10.34 2.71 5.00
N ASP A 36 10.63 3.63 4.08
CA ASP A 36 10.92 5.02 4.41
C ASP A 36 9.76 5.96 4.14
N SER A 37 8.55 5.41 4.02
CA SER A 37 7.36 6.24 3.76
C SER A 37 6.96 7.10 4.95
N GLY A 38 7.42 6.72 6.14
CA GLY A 38 7.02 7.43 7.36
C GLY A 38 5.80 6.82 8.02
N TYR A 39 5.21 5.80 7.44
CA TYR A 39 4.03 5.14 7.99
C TYR A 39 4.38 3.73 8.44
N VAL A 40 3.90 3.36 9.61
CA VAL A 40 4.14 2.04 10.18
C VAL A 40 2.98 1.13 9.78
N PRO A 41 3.24 0.08 8.98
CA PRO A 41 2.14 -0.76 8.47
C PRO A 41 1.26 -1.37 9.56
N ASP A 42 1.84 -1.84 10.65
CA ASP A 42 1.04 -2.45 11.70
C ASP A 42 0.08 -1.44 12.33
N THR A 43 0.53 -0.20 12.48
CA THR A 43 -0.31 0.84 13.04
C THR A 43 -1.43 1.22 12.07
N VAL A 44 -1.12 1.26 10.78
CA VAL A 44 -2.15 1.52 9.77
C VAL A 44 -3.23 0.44 9.84
N LYS A 45 -2.83 -0.82 9.99
CA LYS A 45 -3.79 -1.91 10.09
C LYS A 45 -4.66 -1.81 11.32
N LEU A 46 -4.07 -1.41 12.45
CA LEU A 46 -4.84 -1.23 13.67
C LEU A 46 -5.92 -0.16 13.49
N TYR A 47 -5.53 0.98 12.94
CA TYR A 47 -6.51 2.03 12.68
C TYR A 47 -7.55 1.59 11.67
N PHE A 48 -7.13 0.82 10.66
CA PHE A 48 -8.08 0.35 9.66
C PHE A 48 -9.17 -0.49 10.30
N ASP A 49 -8.80 -1.41 11.17
CA ASP A 49 -9.77 -2.26 11.83
C ASP A 49 -10.79 -1.45 12.62
N GLU A 50 -10.35 -0.34 13.20
CA GLU A 50 -11.23 0.51 13.99
C GLU A 50 -12.08 1.43 13.11
N ILE A 51 -11.44 2.11 12.18
CA ILE A 51 -12.10 3.15 11.40
C ILE A 51 -13.04 2.55 10.36
N SER A 52 -12.75 1.34 9.90
CA SER A 52 -13.57 0.73 8.85
C SER A 52 -14.96 0.32 9.33
N LYS A 53 -15.16 0.28 10.64
CA LYS A 53 -16.46 -0.12 11.17
C LYS A 53 -17.55 0.83 10.69
N GLY A 54 -18.65 0.27 10.22
CA GLY A 54 -19.75 1.06 9.68
C GLY A 54 -19.55 1.52 8.25
N THR A 55 -18.44 1.16 7.61
CA THR A 55 -18.18 1.51 6.22
C THR A 55 -18.24 0.26 5.35
N GLN A 56 -18.16 0.45 4.04
CA GLN A 56 -18.10 -0.68 3.12
C GLN A 56 -16.82 -1.49 3.28
N CYS A 57 -15.84 -0.96 3.99
CA CYS A 57 -14.59 -1.65 4.24
C CYS A 57 -14.64 -2.55 5.47
N GLU A 58 -15.71 -2.49 6.23
CA GLU A 58 -15.79 -3.29 7.46
C GLU A 58 -15.70 -4.76 7.13
N GLY A 59 -14.84 -5.47 7.86
CA GLY A 59 -14.61 -6.88 7.60
C GLY A 59 -13.66 -7.16 6.48
N GLY A 60 -13.24 -6.13 5.75
CA GLY A 60 -12.29 -6.31 4.69
C GLY A 60 -10.87 -6.47 5.21
N GLU A 61 -10.01 -6.90 4.33
CA GLU A 61 -8.63 -7.18 4.67
C GLU A 61 -7.72 -6.13 4.05
N LEU A 62 -6.84 -5.55 4.88
CA LEU A 62 -5.86 -4.59 4.40
C LEU A 62 -4.53 -5.32 4.29
N LEU A 63 -4.02 -5.43 3.07
CA LEU A 63 -2.76 -6.10 2.79
C LEU A 63 -1.75 -5.04 2.36
N ILE A 64 -0.64 -5.00 3.08
CA ILE A 64 0.39 -3.99 2.83
C ILE A 64 1.65 -4.68 2.35
N ARG A 65 2.06 -4.36 1.12
CA ARG A 65 3.30 -4.85 0.54
C ARG A 65 4.39 -3.82 0.81
N ARG A 66 5.45 -4.27 1.42
CA ARG A 66 6.53 -3.36 1.79
C ARG A 66 7.55 -3.28 0.67
N VAL A 67 8.12 -2.08 0.49
CA VAL A 67 9.15 -1.82 -0.50
C VAL A 67 10.40 -1.39 0.24
N ARG A 68 11.49 -2.12 0.00
CA ARG A 68 12.77 -1.79 0.63
C ARG A 68 13.40 -0.58 -0.04
N PRO A 69 14.02 0.30 0.74
CA PRO A 69 14.70 1.44 0.17
C PRO A 69 15.87 1.00 -0.69
N LYS A 70 16.13 1.78 -1.72
CA LYS A 70 17.28 1.55 -2.60
C LYS A 70 18.06 2.83 -2.76
N LEU A 71 19.36 2.67 -2.86
CA LEU A 71 20.27 3.78 -3.16
C LEU A 71 20.54 3.81 -4.65
N ARG A 72 20.83 4.98 -5.16
CA ARG A 72 21.27 5.14 -6.55
C ARG A 72 22.73 5.54 -6.54
N CYS A 73 23.54 4.83 -7.30
CA CYS A 73 24.96 5.15 -7.40
C CYS A 73 25.14 6.47 -8.15
N THR A 74 25.94 7.36 -7.55
CA THR A 74 26.19 8.65 -8.17
C THR A 74 27.10 8.53 -9.40
N SER A 75 27.81 7.42 -9.53
CA SER A 75 28.75 7.24 -10.64
C SER A 75 28.15 6.46 -11.80
N CYS A 76 27.55 5.29 -11.51
CA CYS A 76 27.05 4.44 -12.60
C CYS A 76 25.52 4.43 -12.70
N GLY A 77 24.80 5.04 -11.76
CA GLY A 77 23.35 5.12 -11.83
C GLY A 77 22.61 3.86 -11.40
N ALA A 78 23.32 2.83 -10.99
CA ALA A 78 22.66 1.58 -10.60
C ALA A 78 21.90 1.74 -9.30
N LEU A 79 20.78 1.05 -9.20
CA LEU A 79 20.01 0.99 -7.98
C LEU A 79 20.45 -0.24 -7.20
N PHE A 80 20.63 -0.08 -5.88
CA PHE A 80 21.07 -1.22 -5.05
C PHE A 80 20.54 -1.02 -3.65
N GLU A 81 20.38 -2.15 -2.93
CA GLU A 81 19.98 -2.11 -1.54
C GLU A 81 21.19 -1.80 -0.67
N ARG A 82 20.98 -0.94 0.30
CA ARG A 82 22.04 -0.56 1.19
C ARG A 82 22.40 -1.72 2.10
N LYS A 83 23.70 -2.03 2.19
CA LYS A 83 24.19 -2.98 3.18
C LYS A 83 24.46 -2.23 4.46
N MET A 84 24.46 -2.99 5.56
CA MET A 84 24.66 -2.39 6.86
C MET A 84 25.98 -1.63 6.88
N PHE A 85 25.91 -0.38 7.29
CA PHE A 85 27.08 0.50 7.45
C PHE A 85 27.83 0.77 6.16
N SER A 86 27.19 0.63 4.99
CA SER A 86 27.89 0.87 3.73
C SER A 86 26.97 1.51 2.72
N PHE A 87 27.47 2.50 1.99
CA PHE A 87 26.77 3.11 0.86
C PHE A 87 27.49 2.81 -0.44
N VAL A 88 28.38 1.81 -0.46
CA VAL A 88 29.21 1.53 -1.62
C VAL A 88 28.41 0.74 -2.65
N CYS A 89 28.47 1.19 -3.90
CA CYS A 89 27.83 0.50 -5.00
C CYS A 89 28.51 -0.84 -5.25
N PRO A 90 27.76 -1.95 -5.28
CA PRO A 90 28.37 -3.26 -5.50
C PRO A 90 28.87 -3.46 -6.92
N GLN A 91 28.49 -2.62 -7.88
CA GLN A 91 28.90 -2.78 -9.27
C GLN A 91 30.15 -2.00 -9.61
N CYS A 92 30.24 -0.75 -9.13
CA CYS A 92 31.37 0.09 -9.56
C CYS A 92 32.18 0.64 -8.41
N GLY A 93 31.76 0.40 -7.16
CA GLY A 93 32.48 0.92 -6.02
C GLY A 93 32.23 2.38 -5.72
N GLY A 94 31.38 3.03 -6.48
CA GLY A 94 31.02 4.42 -6.24
C GLY A 94 30.13 4.58 -5.03
N GLU A 95 29.75 5.81 -4.74
CA GLU A 95 28.95 6.12 -3.57
C GLU A 95 27.50 6.23 -3.94
N GLY A 96 26.63 5.58 -3.12
CA GLY A 96 25.20 5.66 -3.31
C GLY A 96 24.58 6.80 -2.55
N GLU A 97 23.46 7.28 -3.07
CA GLU A 97 22.65 8.29 -2.38
C GLU A 97 21.21 7.83 -2.35
N PRO A 98 20.40 8.36 -1.42
CA PRO A 98 19.00 7.94 -1.33
C PRO A 98 18.25 8.20 -2.62
N SER A 99 17.37 7.27 -2.97
CA SER A 99 16.50 7.43 -4.12
C SER A 99 15.05 7.56 -3.63
N GLU A 100 14.14 7.67 -4.58
CA GLU A 100 12.72 7.73 -4.24
C GLU A 100 12.16 6.35 -3.89
N ILE A 101 12.90 5.29 -4.17
CA ILE A 101 12.42 3.93 -3.90
C ILE A 101 12.49 3.67 -2.41
N GLY A 102 11.36 3.25 -1.84
CA GLY A 102 11.23 3.04 -0.42
C GLY A 102 10.42 4.10 0.27
N LYS A 103 10.00 5.15 -0.45
CA LYS A 103 9.21 6.23 0.12
C LYS A 103 7.75 6.17 -0.34
N GLU A 104 7.38 5.17 -1.12
CA GLU A 104 6.03 5.06 -1.68
C GLU A 104 5.00 4.77 -0.59
N PHE A 105 3.79 5.28 -0.80
CA PHE A 105 2.63 4.85 -0.04
C PHE A 105 1.40 5.13 -0.88
N TYR A 106 0.78 4.06 -1.39
CA TYR A 106 -0.39 4.24 -2.24
C TYR A 106 -1.22 2.97 -2.27
N VAL A 107 -2.50 3.14 -2.64
CA VAL A 107 -3.40 2.01 -2.84
C VAL A 107 -3.13 1.46 -4.24
N GLU A 108 -2.75 0.20 -4.30
CA GLU A 108 -2.41 -0.43 -5.57
C GLU A 108 -3.63 -1.03 -6.25
N SER A 109 -4.47 -1.69 -5.50
CA SER A 109 -5.66 -2.31 -6.05
C SER A 109 -6.68 -2.56 -4.94
N ILE A 110 -7.92 -2.73 -5.34
CA ILE A 110 -9.03 -2.97 -4.43
C ILE A 110 -9.86 -4.11 -4.99
N GLU A 111 -10.13 -5.12 -4.15
CA GLU A 111 -11.00 -6.22 -4.50
C GLU A 111 -12.34 -6.01 -3.83
N VAL A 112 -13.40 -6.09 -4.61
CA VAL A 112 -14.74 -5.90 -4.10
C VAL A 112 -15.52 -7.19 -4.23
N GLU A 113 -16.49 -7.35 -3.33
CA GLU A 113 -17.41 -8.46 -3.38
C GLU A 113 -18.79 -7.90 -3.71
N ILE A 114 -19.32 -8.29 -4.86
CA ILE A 114 -20.62 -7.80 -5.30
C ILE A 114 -21.68 -8.61 -4.61
N GLY A 115 -22.79 -7.95 -4.27
CA GLY A 115 -23.88 -8.62 -3.61
C GLY A 115 -24.44 -9.76 -4.42
N LYS A 116 -25.27 -10.58 -3.79
CA LYS A 116 -25.71 -11.82 -4.40
C LYS A 116 -26.34 -11.63 -5.76
N GLU A 117 -27.07 -10.59 -5.94
CA GLU A 117 -27.69 -10.34 -7.24
C GLU A 117 -26.65 -10.15 -8.31
N GLY A 118 -25.56 -9.51 -7.96
CA GLY A 118 -24.54 -9.24 -8.93
C GLY A 118 -23.67 -10.44 -9.24
N GLU A 119 -23.51 -11.32 -8.30
CA GLU A 119 -22.59 -12.44 -8.51
C GLU A 119 -23.25 -13.61 -9.17
N THR A 120 -24.58 -13.66 -9.13
CA THR A 120 -25.16 -14.78 -9.79
C THR A 120 -25.00 -14.65 -11.25
N ASP A 121 -24.72 -14.32 -11.65
CA ASP A 121 -24.47 -14.31 -12.93
C ASP A 121 -23.35 -14.73 -13.30
N GLY A 122 -23.17 -14.76 -12.61
CA GLY A 122 -22.36 -15.05 -12.91
C GLY A 122 -21.67 -15.27 -12.94
N ARG A 123 -21.78 -15.21 -12.92
CA ARG A 123 -21.10 -15.33 -13.08
C ARG A 123 -20.75 -15.38 -13.49
N ASN A 124 -21.08 -15.12 -13.58
CA ASN A 124 -20.98 -15.07 -14.00
C ASN A 124 -20.71 -14.89 -14.26
N ASN A 125 -20.70 -14.63 -14.28
CA ASN A 125 -20.52 -14.48 -14.59
C ASN A 125 -20.23 -14.48 -14.88
#